data_a1d16b81912c3c1591951185945e67d3
#
_entry.id   a1d16b81912c3c1591951185945e67d3
#
_cell.length_a   1.000
_cell.length_b   1.000
_cell.length_c   1.000
_cell.angle_alpha   90.00
_cell.angle_beta   90.00
_cell.angle_gamma   90.00
#
_symmetry.space_group_name_H-M   'P 1'
#
loop_
_entity.id
_entity.type
_entity.pdbx_description
1 polymer ?
#
loop_
_entity_poly.entity_id
_entity_poly.type
_entity_poly.pdbx_seq_one_letter_code
_entity_poly.pdbx_strand_id
1 'polypeptide(L)' 'MGLKTKIWMTGSLDWFGYIGDEEMFLGHRSFPNPPEEGDAWTNEVGDMFKIIDGEITLVGKTEPPKKYW' A
#
# COMPACT_ATOMS: atom_id res chain seq x y z
N MET A 1 1.15 13.69 13.08
CA MET A 1 2.25 13.69 12.12
C MET A 1 1.75 13.22 10.79
N GLY A 2 2.06 13.94 9.74
CA GLY A 2 1.60 13.58 8.42
C GLY A 2 2.42 12.47 7.80
N LEU A 3 1.83 11.82 6.82
CA LEU A 3 2.52 10.82 6.02
C LEU A 3 3.52 11.52 5.09
N LYS A 4 4.74 11.04 5.05
CA LYS A 4 5.77 11.60 4.18
C LYS A 4 5.67 11.09 2.74
N THR A 5 5.19 9.87 2.56
CA THR A 5 5.00 9.30 1.23
C THR A 5 3.86 10.04 0.53
N LYS A 6 4.11 10.48 -0.70
CA LYS A 6 3.06 11.11 -1.49
C LYS A 6 2.12 10.03 -2.02
N ILE A 7 0.85 10.17 -1.69
CA ILE A 7 -0.18 9.20 -2.11
C ILE A 7 -1.33 9.93 -2.79
N TRP A 8 -2.05 9.19 -3.61
CA TRP A 8 -3.25 9.71 -4.26
C TRP A 8 -4.21 8.58 -4.57
N MET A 9 -5.46 8.93 -4.78
CA MET A 9 -6.50 7.97 -5.11
C MET A 9 -7.03 8.27 -6.51
N THR A 10 -7.23 7.23 -7.29
CA THR A 10 -7.80 7.37 -8.62
C THR A 10 -9.32 7.37 -8.57
N GLY A 11 -9.95 7.67 -9.70
CA GLY A 11 -11.41 7.62 -9.80
C GLY A 11 -11.99 6.24 -9.56
N SER A 12 -11.18 5.20 -9.66
CA SER A 12 -11.60 3.82 -9.37
C SER A 12 -11.43 3.45 -7.91
N LEU A 13 -11.08 4.41 -7.07
CA LEU A 13 -10.83 4.23 -5.64
C LEU A 13 -9.60 3.36 -5.37
N ASP A 14 -8.64 3.38 -6.28
CA ASP A 14 -7.37 2.69 -6.10
C ASP A 14 -6.35 3.66 -5.54
N TRP A 15 -5.67 3.26 -4.47
CA TRP A 15 -4.65 4.08 -3.86
C TRP A 15 -3.28 3.77 -4.44
N PHE A 16 -2.53 4.82 -4.75
CA PHE A 16 -1.17 4.72 -5.28
C PHE A 16 -0.24 5.62 -4.48
N GLY A 17 1.04 5.34 -4.55
CA GLY A 17 2.04 6.18 -3.92
C GLY A 17 3.42 5.85 -4.46
N TYR A 18 4.38 6.71 -4.14
CA TYR A 18 5.76 6.46 -4.53
C TYR A 18 6.50 5.74 -3.41
N ILE A 19 7.05 4.57 -3.74
CA ILE A 19 7.91 3.82 -2.83
C ILE A 19 9.32 3.97 -3.41
N GLY A 20 10.12 4.82 -2.77
CA GLY A 20 11.36 5.24 -3.38
C GLY A 20 11.05 6.08 -4.61
N ASP A 21 11.56 5.69 -5.76
CA ASP A 21 11.32 6.39 -7.01
C ASP A 21 10.26 5.71 -7.88
N GLU A 22 9.58 4.70 -7.34
CA GLU A 22 8.68 3.88 -8.13
C GLU A 22 7.23 4.06 -7.69
N GLU A 23 6.36 4.28 -8.65
CA GLU A 23 4.93 4.35 -8.38
C GLU A 23 4.40 2.95 -8.15
N MET A 24 3.70 2.75 -7.04
CA MET A 24 3.18 1.44 -6.69
C MET A 24 1.70 1.52 -6.30
N PHE A 25 0.98 0.46 -6.61
CA PHE A 25 -0.40 0.29 -6.20
C PHE A 25 -0.42 -0.08 -4.71
N LEU A 26 -1.09 0.74 -3.91
CA LEU A 26 -1.11 0.54 -2.46
C LEU A 26 -2.34 -0.21 -1.98
N GLY A 27 -3.37 -0.28 -2.78
CA GLY A 27 -4.56 -1.03 -2.43
C GLY A 27 -5.83 -0.35 -2.88
N HIS A 28 -6.88 -1.14 -3.01
CA HIS A 28 -8.22 -0.65 -3.35
C HIS A 28 -9.01 -0.47 -2.06
N ARG A 29 -9.38 -1.57 -1.42
CA ARG A 29 -10.08 -1.53 -0.14
C ARG A 29 -9.17 -1.87 1.03
N SER A 30 -8.01 -2.41 0.74
CA SER A 30 -7.05 -2.82 1.76
C SER A 30 -6.26 -1.66 2.35
N PHE A 31 -6.22 -0.52 1.65
CA PHE A 31 -5.44 0.61 2.11
C PHE A 31 -6.07 1.23 3.36
N PRO A 32 -5.28 1.46 4.42
CA PRO A 32 -5.82 2.10 5.63
C PRO A 32 -6.15 3.55 5.35
N ASN A 33 -7.32 4.00 5.79
CA ASN A 33 -7.77 5.38 5.58
C ASN A 33 -8.44 5.88 6.87
N PRO A 34 -7.76 6.76 7.65
CA PRO A 34 -6.49 7.39 7.35
C PRO A 34 -5.29 6.48 7.65
N PRO A 35 -4.20 6.61 6.88
CA PRO A 35 -2.98 5.86 7.17
C PRO A 35 -2.27 6.45 8.38
N GLU A 36 -1.80 5.59 9.27
CA GLU A 36 -1.15 6.02 10.50
C GLU A 36 0.16 5.26 10.72
N GLU A 37 1.03 5.86 11.52
CA GLU A 37 2.31 5.23 11.83
C GLU A 37 2.10 3.84 12.42
N GLY A 38 2.83 2.86 11.90
CA GLY A 38 2.74 1.49 12.36
C GLY A 38 1.70 0.65 11.63
N ASP A 39 0.84 1.27 10.84
CA ASP A 39 -0.12 0.52 10.05
C ASP A 39 0.58 -0.41 9.08
N ALA A 40 0.04 -1.59 8.91
CA ALA A 40 0.57 -2.58 7.97
C ALA A 40 -0.60 -3.23 7.25
N TRP A 41 -0.42 -3.48 5.97
CA TRP A 41 -1.48 -4.09 5.18
C TRP A 41 -0.90 -4.79 3.96
N THR A 42 -1.73 -5.61 3.34
CA THR A 42 -1.39 -6.30 2.09
C THR A 42 -2.41 -5.85 1.05
N ASN A 43 -1.93 -5.37 -0.09
CA ASN A 43 -2.84 -4.95 -1.14
C ASN A 43 -3.41 -6.16 -1.90
N GLU A 44 -4.29 -5.89 -2.85
CA GLU A 44 -5.01 -6.96 -3.56
C GLU A 44 -4.12 -7.80 -4.48
N VAL A 45 -2.92 -7.32 -4.78
CA VAL A 45 -1.98 -8.07 -5.61
C VAL A 45 -0.87 -8.75 -4.81
N GLY A 46 -0.94 -8.66 -3.48
CA GLY A 46 -0.02 -9.41 -2.62
C GLY A 46 1.19 -8.64 -2.12
N ASP A 47 1.29 -7.36 -2.39
CA ASP A 47 2.39 -6.55 -1.85
C ASP A 47 2.07 -6.16 -0.41
N MET A 48 3.05 -6.31 0.46
CA MET A 48 2.91 -6.02 1.88
C MET A 48 3.61 -4.72 2.22
N PHE A 49 2.89 -3.82 2.85
CA PHE A 49 3.41 -2.50 3.20
C PHE A 49 3.30 -2.24 4.70
N LYS A 50 4.16 -1.36 5.18
CA LYS A 50 4.08 -0.88 6.55
C LYS A 50 4.52 0.58 6.58
N ILE A 51 3.89 1.36 7.44
CA ILE A 51 4.28 2.77 7.62
C ILE A 51 5.33 2.84 8.72
N ILE A 52 6.53 3.23 8.33
CA ILE A 52 7.69 3.34 9.20
C ILE A 52 8.24 4.75 9.09
N ASP A 53 8.30 5.47 10.21
CA ASP A 53 8.78 6.86 10.25
C ASP A 53 8.03 7.76 9.27
N GLY A 54 6.73 7.54 9.13
CA GLY A 54 5.88 8.34 8.24
C GLY A 54 6.00 7.97 6.77
N GLU A 55 6.72 6.92 6.43
CA GLU A 55 6.90 6.50 5.05
C GLU A 55 6.32 5.11 4.83
N ILE A 56 5.61 4.97 3.72
CA ILE A 56 5.10 3.66 3.33
C ILE A 56 6.25 2.86 2.75
N THR A 57 6.51 1.71 3.35
CA THR A 57 7.65 0.86 3.00
C THR A 57 7.14 -0.49 2.52
N LEU A 58 7.68 -0.96 1.41
CA LEU A 58 7.38 -2.31 0.93
C LEU A 58 8.20 -3.28 1.77
N VAL A 59 7.54 -4.11 2.57
CA VAL A 59 8.22 -5.00 3.50
C VAL A 59 8.22 -6.45 3.06
N GLY A 60 7.48 -6.76 2.00
CA GLY A 60 7.46 -8.13 1.49
C GLY A 60 6.41 -8.30 0.43
N LYS A 61 6.30 -9.53 -0.05
CA LYS A 61 5.28 -9.90 -1.01
C LYS A 61 4.73 -11.26 -0.65
N THR A 62 3.41 -11.40 -0.78
CA THR A 62 2.79 -12.72 -0.64
C THR A 62 2.31 -13.11 -2.02
N GLU A 63 2.32 -14.40 -2.30
CA GLU A 63 1.74 -14.87 -3.54
C GLU A 63 0.23 -14.73 -3.43
N PRO A 64 -0.42 -14.18 -4.46
CA PRO A 64 -1.87 -14.16 -4.46
C PRO A 64 -2.39 -15.60 -4.44
N PRO A 65 -3.56 -15.83 -3.86
CA PRO A 65 -4.11 -17.19 -3.81
C PRO A 65 -4.17 -17.78 -5.20
N LYS A 66 -3.66 -19.00 -5.33
CA LYS A 66 -3.74 -19.70 -6.60
C LYS A 66 -5.16 -20.14 -6.81
N LYS A 67 -5.62 -19.92 -7.99
CA LYS A 67 -6.95 -20.39 -8.37
C LYS A 67 -6.80 -21.68 -9.14
N TYR A 68 -7.52 -22.65 -8.71
CA TYR A 68 -7.54 -23.94 -9.36
C TYR A 68 -8.89 -24.12 -10.04
N TRP A 69 -8.85 -24.22 -11.33
CA TRP A 69 -10.07 -24.39 -12.10
C TRP A 69 -9.79 -25.05 -13.41
#